data_5cc8649fbc2e5244b5e530d21d897ad7
#
_entry.id   5cc8649fbc2e5244b5e530d21d897ad7
#
_cell.length_a   1.000
_cell.length_b   1.000
_cell.length_c   1.000
_cell.angle_alpha   90.00
_cell.angle_beta   90.00
_cell.angle_gamma   90.00
#
_symmetry.space_group_name_H-M   'P 1'
#
loop_
_entity.id
_entity.type
_entity.pdbx_description
1 polymer ?
#
loop_
_entity_poly.entity_id
_entity_poly.type
_entity_poly.pdbx_seq_one_letter_code
_entity_poly.pdbx_strand_id
1 'polypeptide(L)'
;MLENKFYYLVHLQFLGFRYHGWQKQPQVKTIQHMLDRTLITVLGHDNFKTLGASRTDAMVSANHHCCEIFANEKIDPEYLQKSLNLNLPQDIKVSSIEEVDKDFKVINNAKVKEYLYFFCYGEKFHPFCAPFMCHVHEELDIPLMQKGAKIFEGQHNFKLYSHRANENKNFERTISQSQIEINDYFTGSFFPKESYVLKIKGEGFLRQQVRLMAGTLLKLGLGEITIEDITKSLDGEGDYPIGFIAPASGLVLNKTEFL
;
A
#
# COMPACT_ATOMS: atom_id res chain seq x y z
N MET A 1 -3.14 -34.25 -4.43
CA MET A 1 -3.27 -32.91 -3.77
C MET A 1 -4.68 -32.88 -3.19
N LEU A 2 -4.83 -32.67 -1.87
CA LEU A 2 -6.14 -32.48 -1.25
C LEU A 2 -6.73 -31.20 -1.83
N GLU A 3 -7.92 -31.27 -2.41
CA GLU A 3 -8.65 -30.09 -2.88
C GLU A 3 -9.06 -29.26 -1.67
N ASN A 4 -8.65 -27.97 -1.62
CA ASN A 4 -9.12 -27.06 -0.58
C ASN A 4 -10.65 -26.95 -0.69
N LYS A 5 -11.35 -27.10 0.43
CA LYS A 5 -12.82 -27.15 0.46
C LYS A 5 -13.47 -25.88 1.00
N PHE A 6 -12.70 -25.05 1.72
CA PHE A 6 -13.20 -23.86 2.41
C PHE A 6 -12.30 -22.68 2.10
N TYR A 7 -12.91 -21.54 1.88
CA TYR A 7 -12.25 -20.29 1.47
C TYR A 7 -12.70 -19.17 2.38
N TYR A 8 -11.75 -18.38 2.86
CA TYR A 8 -12.02 -17.28 3.78
C TYR A 8 -11.33 -16.01 3.30
N LEU A 9 -12.07 -14.91 3.26
CA LEU A 9 -11.51 -13.58 3.06
C LEU A 9 -11.20 -12.97 4.42
N VAL A 10 -9.95 -12.60 4.61
CA VAL A 10 -9.44 -12.01 5.85
C VAL A 10 -9.08 -10.55 5.59
N HIS A 11 -9.65 -9.66 6.39
CA HIS A 11 -9.36 -8.23 6.37
C HIS A 11 -8.35 -7.89 7.46
N LEU A 12 -7.29 -7.17 7.09
CA LEU A 12 -6.12 -6.92 7.93
C LEU A 12 -5.78 -5.44 8.01
N GLN A 13 -5.30 -5.03 9.18
CA GLN A 13 -4.63 -3.76 9.42
C GLN A 13 -3.22 -4.06 9.93
N PHE A 14 -2.22 -3.30 9.48
CA PHE A 14 -0.87 -3.46 10.01
C PHE A 14 -0.01 -2.20 9.85
N LEU A 15 0.90 -2.00 10.81
CA LEU A 15 2.00 -1.05 10.72
C LEU A 15 3.20 -1.75 10.07
N GLY A 16 3.53 -1.35 8.84
CA GLY A 16 4.56 -2.02 8.04
C GLY A 16 6.00 -1.72 8.42
N PHE A 17 6.26 -0.69 9.25
CA PHE A 17 7.56 -0.08 9.48
C PHE A 17 8.70 -1.05 9.82
N ARG A 18 8.43 -2.14 10.53
CA ARG A 18 9.42 -3.16 10.88
C ARG A 18 9.36 -4.44 10.05
N TYR A 19 8.59 -4.42 8.94
CA TYR A 19 8.40 -5.59 8.08
C TYR A 19 8.96 -5.34 6.68
N HIS A 20 9.39 -6.43 6.03
CA HIS A 20 9.87 -6.42 4.65
C HIS A 20 8.71 -6.63 3.64
N GLY A 21 7.58 -5.94 3.88
CA GLY A 21 6.39 -6.00 3.06
C GLY A 21 5.48 -7.19 3.35
N TRP A 22 4.54 -7.41 2.43
CA TRP A 22 3.54 -8.48 2.56
C TRP A 22 4.12 -9.87 2.32
N GLN A 23 4.67 -10.10 1.11
CA GLN A 23 5.02 -11.41 0.59
C GLN A 23 6.13 -12.10 1.37
N LYS A 24 5.93 -13.39 1.72
CA LYS A 24 6.97 -14.23 2.34
C LYS A 24 8.26 -14.22 1.55
N GLN A 25 9.37 -14.01 2.25
CA GLN A 25 10.73 -14.01 1.74
C GLN A 25 11.65 -14.72 2.75
N PRO A 26 12.71 -15.41 2.28
CA PRO A 26 13.68 -16.02 3.18
C PRO A 26 14.36 -15.00 4.09
N GLN A 27 14.64 -15.38 5.33
CA GLN A 27 15.48 -14.66 6.31
C GLN A 27 14.94 -13.29 6.77
N VAL A 28 13.76 -12.85 6.35
CA VAL A 28 13.17 -11.57 6.77
C VAL A 28 11.77 -11.73 7.31
N LYS A 29 11.35 -10.82 8.19
CA LYS A 29 9.98 -10.77 8.71
C LYS A 29 9.07 -10.06 7.71
N THR A 30 8.00 -10.73 7.28
CA THR A 30 6.96 -10.18 6.42
C THR A 30 5.59 -10.38 7.06
N ILE A 31 4.59 -9.61 6.65
CA ILE A 31 3.24 -9.70 7.20
C ILE A 31 2.66 -11.10 6.97
N GLN A 32 2.76 -11.63 5.74
CA GLN A 32 2.26 -12.98 5.40
C GLN A 32 2.97 -14.07 6.24
N HIS A 33 4.28 -13.93 6.50
CA HIS A 33 4.99 -14.88 7.36
C HIS A 33 4.44 -14.89 8.79
N MET A 34 4.16 -13.70 9.35
CA MET A 34 3.59 -13.59 10.70
C MET A 34 2.18 -14.17 10.76
N LEU A 35 1.34 -13.89 9.75
CA LEU A 35 0.00 -14.44 9.65
C LEU A 35 0.03 -15.98 9.56
N ASP A 36 0.84 -16.54 8.64
CA ASP A 36 0.93 -18.00 8.45
C ASP A 36 1.45 -18.71 9.70
N ARG A 37 2.48 -18.15 10.35
CA ARG A 37 3.01 -18.69 11.60
C ARG A 37 1.95 -18.72 12.70
N THR A 38 1.16 -17.64 12.81
CA THR A 38 0.08 -17.57 13.79
C THR A 38 -1.05 -18.52 13.45
N LEU A 39 -1.40 -18.67 12.16
CA LEU A 39 -2.36 -19.68 11.70
C LEU A 39 -1.95 -21.08 12.09
N ILE A 40 -0.68 -21.48 11.90
CA ILE A 40 -0.14 -22.77 12.32
C ILE A 40 -0.35 -22.96 13.83
N THR A 41 -0.07 -21.94 14.62
CA THR A 41 -0.24 -22.01 16.08
C THR A 41 -1.72 -22.18 16.48
N VAL A 42 -2.62 -21.45 15.82
CA VAL A 42 -4.06 -21.46 16.14
C VAL A 42 -4.76 -22.75 15.66
N LEU A 43 -4.40 -23.22 14.47
CA LEU A 43 -5.02 -24.40 13.85
C LEU A 43 -4.36 -25.73 14.27
N GLY A 44 -3.10 -25.67 14.76
CA GLY A 44 -2.32 -26.86 15.11
C GLY A 44 -1.72 -27.61 13.92
N HIS A 45 -1.84 -27.08 12.70
CA HIS A 45 -1.35 -27.68 11.45
C HIS A 45 -1.05 -26.62 10.39
N ASP A 46 -0.39 -27.01 9.31
CA ASP A 46 -0.02 -26.16 8.17
C ASP A 46 -0.81 -26.50 6.87
N ASN A 47 -1.94 -27.23 6.97
CA ASN A 47 -2.76 -27.66 5.86
C ASN A 47 -3.64 -26.54 5.29
N PHE A 48 -3.05 -25.37 5.03
CA PHE A 48 -3.71 -24.21 4.43
C PHE A 48 -2.76 -23.47 3.51
N LYS A 49 -3.30 -22.53 2.75
CA LYS A 49 -2.52 -21.54 1.95
C LYS A 49 -3.09 -20.15 2.18
N THR A 50 -2.25 -19.12 2.07
CA THR A 50 -2.67 -17.72 2.11
C THR A 50 -2.26 -17.00 0.83
N LEU A 51 -3.13 -16.11 0.32
CA LEU A 51 -2.90 -15.32 -0.88
C LEU A 51 -3.38 -13.88 -0.64
N GLY A 52 -2.48 -12.89 -0.71
CA GLY A 52 -2.83 -11.48 -0.55
C GLY A 52 -3.44 -10.87 -1.81
N ALA A 53 -4.39 -9.95 -1.64
CA ALA A 53 -4.99 -9.16 -2.73
C ALA A 53 -3.98 -8.29 -3.46
N SER A 54 -2.90 -7.91 -2.76
CA SER A 54 -1.80 -7.13 -3.32
C SER A 54 -0.51 -7.37 -2.54
N ARG A 55 0.61 -6.98 -3.13
CA ARG A 55 1.89 -6.93 -2.44
C ARG A 55 2.13 -5.50 -1.99
N THR A 56 2.53 -5.32 -0.74
CA THR A 56 3.09 -4.07 -0.23
C THR A 56 4.62 -4.19 -0.18
N ASP A 57 5.31 -3.08 -0.43
CA ASP A 57 6.76 -3.00 -0.28
C ASP A 57 7.16 -3.02 1.22
N ALA A 58 8.46 -3.21 1.48
CA ALA A 58 9.02 -3.09 2.83
C ALA A 58 8.62 -1.73 3.45
N MET A 59 8.29 -1.74 4.74
CA MET A 59 7.88 -0.59 5.55
C MET A 59 6.53 0.05 5.18
N VAL A 60 5.82 -0.43 4.16
CA VAL A 60 4.48 0.07 3.78
C VAL A 60 3.42 -0.49 4.72
N SER A 61 2.58 0.38 5.27
CA SER A 61 1.48 0.03 6.17
C SER A 61 0.16 -0.19 5.43
N ALA A 62 -0.84 -0.74 6.11
CA ALA A 62 -2.18 -0.86 5.58
C ALA A 62 -3.27 -0.64 6.64
N ASN A 63 -4.26 0.19 6.29
CA ASN A 63 -5.52 0.31 7.03
C ASN A 63 -6.51 -0.78 6.63
N HIS A 64 -6.46 -1.22 5.36
CA HIS A 64 -7.33 -2.28 4.85
C HIS A 64 -6.63 -3.10 3.77
N HIS A 65 -5.92 -4.11 4.19
CA HIS A 65 -5.37 -5.16 3.33
C HIS A 65 -6.25 -6.40 3.40
N CYS A 66 -6.33 -7.15 2.30
CA CYS A 66 -7.11 -8.39 2.26
C CYS A 66 -6.24 -9.56 1.84
N CYS A 67 -6.48 -10.73 2.43
CA CYS A 67 -5.93 -11.98 1.96
C CYS A 67 -6.97 -13.10 2.01
N GLU A 68 -6.81 -14.08 1.13
CA GLU A 68 -7.62 -15.28 1.07
C GLU A 68 -6.89 -16.42 1.76
N ILE A 69 -7.61 -17.17 2.62
CA ILE A 69 -7.14 -18.42 3.21
C ILE A 69 -7.86 -19.58 2.50
N PHE A 70 -7.09 -20.54 2.02
CA PHE A 70 -7.53 -21.79 1.42
C PHE A 70 -7.33 -22.90 2.47
N ALA A 71 -8.41 -23.40 3.04
CA ALA A 71 -8.37 -24.42 4.09
C ALA A 71 -8.95 -25.76 3.65
N ASN A 72 -8.44 -26.86 4.22
CA ASN A 72 -8.96 -28.20 3.97
C ASN A 72 -10.09 -28.59 4.94
N GLU A 73 -10.22 -27.87 6.05
CA GLU A 73 -11.23 -28.10 7.09
C GLU A 73 -12.03 -26.82 7.30
N LYS A 74 -13.28 -26.99 7.75
CA LYS A 74 -14.14 -25.87 8.09
C LYS A 74 -13.65 -25.19 9.37
N ILE A 75 -13.51 -23.88 9.32
CA ILE A 75 -13.05 -23.04 10.45
C ILE A 75 -14.18 -22.07 10.78
N ASP A 76 -14.48 -21.89 12.07
CA ASP A 76 -15.37 -20.83 12.51
C ASP A 76 -14.69 -19.45 12.36
N PRO A 77 -15.22 -18.52 11.55
CA PRO A 77 -14.59 -17.23 11.30
C PRO A 77 -14.43 -16.37 12.57
N GLU A 78 -15.40 -16.39 13.48
CA GLU A 78 -15.33 -15.60 14.73
C GLU A 78 -14.26 -16.14 15.68
N TYR A 79 -14.20 -17.45 15.84
CA TYR A 79 -13.15 -18.10 16.61
C TYR A 79 -11.77 -17.81 16.04
N LEU A 80 -11.62 -17.92 14.70
CA LEU A 80 -10.36 -17.69 14.01
C LEU A 80 -9.91 -16.22 14.20
N GLN A 81 -10.81 -15.26 14.02
CA GLN A 81 -10.50 -13.84 14.20
C GLN A 81 -10.01 -13.54 15.62
N LYS A 82 -10.72 -14.02 16.65
CA LYS A 82 -10.34 -13.84 18.05
C LYS A 82 -8.98 -14.47 18.35
N SER A 83 -8.78 -15.72 17.92
CA SER A 83 -7.54 -16.47 18.16
C SER A 83 -6.34 -15.84 17.44
N LEU A 84 -6.51 -15.37 16.20
CA LEU A 84 -5.47 -14.66 15.48
C LEU A 84 -5.08 -13.36 16.19
N ASN A 85 -6.04 -12.55 16.62
CA ASN A 85 -5.76 -11.28 17.31
C ASN A 85 -5.11 -11.46 18.69
N LEU A 86 -5.33 -12.60 19.36
CA LEU A 86 -4.64 -12.93 20.62
C LEU A 86 -3.17 -13.31 20.42
N ASN A 87 -2.81 -13.87 19.25
CA ASN A 87 -1.50 -14.42 18.98
C ASN A 87 -0.65 -13.62 17.98
N LEU A 88 -1.25 -12.74 17.19
CA LEU A 88 -0.53 -11.85 16.28
C LEU A 88 0.26 -10.78 17.04
N PRO A 89 1.38 -10.29 16.46
CA PRO A 89 2.05 -9.10 16.99
C PRO A 89 1.09 -7.90 17.06
N GLN A 90 1.32 -7.00 18.04
CA GLN A 90 0.44 -5.84 18.30
C GLN A 90 0.27 -4.89 17.11
N ASP A 91 1.18 -4.93 16.15
CA ASP A 91 1.17 -4.12 14.94
C ASP A 91 0.52 -4.81 13.72
N ILE A 92 -0.15 -5.97 13.95
CA ILE A 92 -0.97 -6.67 12.95
C ILE A 92 -2.31 -7.02 13.59
N LYS A 93 -3.43 -6.60 12.97
CA LYS A 93 -4.77 -6.85 13.44
C LYS A 93 -5.64 -7.45 12.34
N VAL A 94 -6.40 -8.48 12.65
CA VAL A 94 -7.49 -8.99 11.81
C VAL A 94 -8.76 -8.23 12.19
N SER A 95 -9.33 -7.48 11.25
CA SER A 95 -10.57 -6.71 11.48
C SER A 95 -11.83 -7.53 11.29
N SER A 96 -11.83 -8.44 10.30
CA SER A 96 -12.90 -9.40 10.06
C SER A 96 -12.42 -10.60 9.25
N ILE A 97 -13.18 -11.69 9.33
CA ILE A 97 -13.04 -12.89 8.50
C ILE A 97 -14.44 -13.26 8.02
N GLU A 98 -14.58 -13.59 6.74
CA GLU A 98 -15.81 -14.09 6.15
C GLU A 98 -15.54 -15.31 5.27
N GLU A 99 -16.47 -16.26 5.25
CA GLU A 99 -16.44 -17.38 4.31
C GLU A 99 -16.82 -16.90 2.93
N VAL A 100 -16.08 -17.30 1.90
CA VAL A 100 -16.32 -16.93 0.51
C VAL A 100 -16.42 -18.14 -0.38
N ASP A 101 -17.04 -17.99 -1.55
CA ASP A 101 -17.19 -19.07 -2.51
C ASP A 101 -15.87 -19.48 -3.15
N LYS A 102 -15.80 -20.75 -3.62
CA LYS A 102 -14.62 -21.28 -4.34
C LYS A 102 -14.24 -20.49 -5.61
N ASP A 103 -15.20 -19.77 -6.19
CA ASP A 103 -15.00 -18.97 -7.40
C ASP A 103 -14.51 -17.55 -7.08
N PHE A 104 -14.53 -17.15 -5.80
CA PHE A 104 -13.90 -15.92 -5.34
C PHE A 104 -12.39 -15.96 -5.56
N LYS A 105 -11.82 -14.87 -6.06
CA LYS A 105 -10.38 -14.72 -6.28
C LYS A 105 -9.94 -13.35 -5.77
N VAL A 106 -9.31 -13.34 -4.62
CA VAL A 106 -8.91 -12.09 -3.93
C VAL A 106 -8.13 -11.11 -4.82
N ILE A 107 -7.31 -11.61 -5.75
CA ILE A 107 -6.56 -10.76 -6.69
C ILE A 107 -7.47 -10.16 -7.75
N ASN A 108 -8.39 -10.95 -8.32
CA ASN A 108 -9.21 -10.53 -9.46
C ASN A 108 -10.43 -9.73 -9.02
N ASN A 109 -10.95 -9.99 -7.83
CA ASN A 109 -12.12 -9.30 -7.27
C ASN A 109 -11.76 -7.98 -6.60
N ALA A 110 -10.50 -7.78 -6.20
CA ALA A 110 -10.01 -6.49 -5.70
C ALA A 110 -9.86 -5.50 -6.85
N LYS A 111 -10.94 -4.72 -7.12
CA LYS A 111 -11.04 -3.84 -8.30
C LYS A 111 -10.41 -2.48 -8.07
N VAL A 112 -10.63 -1.89 -6.90
CA VAL A 112 -10.16 -0.53 -6.64
C VAL A 112 -9.30 -0.52 -5.39
N LYS A 113 -8.17 0.18 -5.46
CA LYS A 113 -7.26 0.39 -4.33
C LYS A 113 -7.06 1.88 -4.11
N GLU A 114 -7.12 2.28 -2.86
CA GLU A 114 -6.83 3.63 -2.42
C GLU A 114 -5.57 3.62 -1.56
N TYR A 115 -4.64 4.50 -1.88
CA TYR A 115 -3.42 4.73 -1.14
C TYR A 115 -3.39 6.15 -0.59
N LEU A 116 -2.83 6.29 0.60
CA LEU A 116 -2.50 7.56 1.24
C LEU A 116 -0.99 7.64 1.41
N TYR A 117 -0.39 8.77 1.01
CA TYR A 117 1.02 9.04 1.25
C TYR A 117 1.16 10.29 2.11
N PHE A 118 1.60 10.09 3.35
CA PHE A 118 1.73 11.17 4.34
C PHE A 118 3.10 11.80 4.30
N PHE A 119 3.15 13.14 4.34
CA PHE A 119 4.39 13.88 4.37
C PHE A 119 4.23 15.23 5.09
N CYS A 120 5.34 15.76 5.57
CA CYS A 120 5.48 17.12 6.06
C CYS A 120 6.83 17.68 5.62
N TYR A 121 7.02 18.98 5.79
CA TYR A 121 8.26 19.64 5.41
C TYR A 121 8.69 20.70 6.45
N GLY A 122 9.91 21.25 6.28
CA GLY A 122 10.47 22.27 7.14
C GLY A 122 11.10 21.71 8.43
N GLU A 123 10.63 22.15 9.59
CA GLU A 123 11.17 21.69 10.88
C GLU A 123 10.98 20.18 11.07
N LYS A 124 12.04 19.51 11.55
CA LYS A 124 12.02 18.07 11.75
C LYS A 124 10.96 17.66 12.77
N PHE A 125 10.08 16.76 12.36
CA PHE A 125 9.02 16.23 13.22
C PHE A 125 9.54 15.38 14.39
N HIS A 126 8.69 15.14 15.37
CA HIS A 126 8.98 14.23 16.48
C HIS A 126 9.25 12.80 15.98
N PRO A 127 10.31 12.09 16.46
CA PRO A 127 10.69 10.76 15.96
C PRO A 127 9.58 9.70 15.95
N PHE A 128 8.57 9.82 16.80
CA PHE A 128 7.42 8.92 16.81
C PHE A 128 6.55 8.99 15.55
N CYS A 129 6.70 10.05 14.75
CA CYS A 129 6.05 10.16 13.45
C CYS A 129 6.74 9.35 12.34
N ALA A 130 8.02 8.96 12.53
CA ALA A 130 8.81 8.29 11.49
C ALA A 130 8.14 7.02 10.89
N PRO A 131 7.35 6.23 11.62
CA PRO A 131 6.62 5.10 11.05
C PRO A 131 5.43 5.47 10.16
N PHE A 132 4.98 6.73 10.17
CA PHE A 132 3.70 7.15 9.62
C PHE A 132 3.82 8.16 8.48
N MET A 133 4.94 8.90 8.37
CA MET A 133 5.07 9.94 7.34
C MET A 133 6.51 10.17 6.90
N CYS A 134 6.64 10.76 5.73
CA CYS A 134 7.89 11.26 5.17
C CYS A 134 8.14 12.70 5.64
N HIS A 135 9.39 13.03 5.91
CA HIS A 135 9.83 14.40 6.19
C HIS A 135 10.75 14.91 5.07
N VAL A 136 10.52 16.14 4.64
CA VAL A 136 11.36 16.89 3.70
C VAL A 136 11.87 18.12 4.44
N HIS A 137 13.18 18.40 4.34
CA HIS A 137 13.79 19.51 5.09
C HIS A 137 13.47 20.87 4.46
N GLU A 138 13.44 20.89 3.14
CA GLU A 138 13.23 22.09 2.35
C GLU A 138 11.74 22.44 2.28
N GLU A 139 11.45 23.72 2.05
CA GLU A 139 10.09 24.21 1.79
C GLU A 139 9.53 23.62 0.50
N LEU A 140 8.23 23.30 0.52
CA LEU A 140 7.52 22.72 -0.61
C LEU A 140 6.43 23.68 -1.12
N ASP A 141 6.38 23.90 -2.42
CA ASP A 141 5.25 24.58 -3.08
C ASP A 141 4.03 23.64 -3.16
N ILE A 142 3.24 23.61 -2.08
CA ILE A 142 2.05 22.74 -2.00
C ILE A 142 1.01 23.07 -3.08
N PRO A 143 0.69 24.35 -3.39
CA PRO A 143 -0.19 24.69 -4.51
C PRO A 143 0.28 24.13 -5.86
N LEU A 144 1.59 24.17 -6.13
CA LEU A 144 2.16 23.60 -7.35
C LEU A 144 2.06 22.06 -7.35
N MET A 145 2.36 21.42 -6.22
CA MET A 145 2.21 19.96 -6.05
C MET A 145 0.76 19.49 -6.23
N GLN A 146 -0.23 20.27 -5.74
CA GLN A 146 -1.65 19.99 -5.93
C GLN A 146 -2.04 20.00 -7.41
N LYS A 147 -1.52 20.96 -8.19
CA LYS A 147 -1.72 20.99 -9.66
C LYS A 147 -1.05 19.78 -10.32
N GLY A 148 0.17 19.45 -9.92
CA GLY A 148 0.90 18.29 -10.43
C GLY A 148 0.21 16.95 -10.12
N ALA A 149 -0.40 16.81 -8.93
CA ALA A 149 -1.12 15.61 -8.54
C ALA A 149 -2.30 15.32 -9.48
N LYS A 150 -3.02 16.34 -9.93
CA LYS A 150 -4.15 16.19 -10.85
C LYS A 150 -3.77 15.65 -12.23
N ILE A 151 -2.54 15.85 -12.68
CA ILE A 151 -2.07 15.37 -13.98
C ILE A 151 -2.04 13.84 -14.06
N PHE A 152 -1.89 13.16 -12.93
CA PHE A 152 -1.90 11.70 -12.86
C PHE A 152 -3.30 11.09 -13.05
N GLU A 153 -4.38 11.88 -12.94
CA GLU A 153 -5.74 11.38 -13.15
C GLU A 153 -5.98 11.06 -14.63
N GLY A 154 -6.71 9.98 -14.87
CA GLY A 154 -6.96 9.45 -16.21
C GLY A 154 -6.18 8.18 -16.52
N GLN A 155 -6.22 7.78 -17.78
CA GLN A 155 -5.49 6.64 -18.32
C GLN A 155 -4.18 7.12 -18.93
N HIS A 156 -3.05 6.61 -18.44
CA HIS A 156 -1.72 7.00 -18.88
C HIS A 156 -0.76 5.80 -18.92
N ASN A 157 0.35 5.97 -19.62
CA ASN A 157 1.46 5.02 -19.60
C ASN A 157 2.41 5.33 -18.43
N PHE A 158 2.31 4.54 -17.37
CA PHE A 158 3.13 4.68 -16.15
C PHE A 158 4.46 3.89 -16.20
N LYS A 159 5.02 3.61 -17.38
CA LYS A 159 6.29 2.86 -17.53
C LYS A 159 7.41 3.48 -16.69
N LEU A 160 7.58 4.80 -16.73
CA LEU A 160 8.59 5.53 -15.96
C LEU A 160 8.32 5.55 -14.46
N TYR A 161 7.09 5.28 -14.05
CA TYR A 161 6.66 5.13 -12.65
C TYR A 161 6.68 3.67 -12.18
N SER A 162 7.42 2.79 -12.85
CA SER A 162 7.54 1.38 -12.49
C SER A 162 8.98 0.99 -12.19
N HIS A 163 9.24 0.51 -10.99
CA HIS A 163 10.56 -0.02 -10.65
C HIS A 163 10.79 -1.37 -11.35
N ARG A 164 11.90 -1.49 -12.09
CA ARG A 164 12.27 -2.66 -12.91
C ARG A 164 11.17 -3.00 -13.92
N ALA A 165 10.85 -2.03 -14.76
CA ALA A 165 9.98 -2.23 -15.91
C ALA A 165 10.54 -3.36 -16.81
N ASN A 166 9.73 -4.39 -17.06
CA ASN A 166 10.04 -5.45 -18.01
C ASN A 166 9.25 -5.16 -19.28
N GLU A 167 9.89 -5.14 -20.43
CA GLU A 167 9.33 -4.73 -21.74
C GLU A 167 8.03 -5.44 -22.15
N ASN A 168 7.79 -6.64 -21.61
CA ASN A 168 6.59 -7.43 -21.89
C ASN A 168 5.37 -7.11 -21.00
N LYS A 169 5.39 -6.03 -20.20
CA LYS A 169 4.27 -5.66 -19.31
C LYS A 169 3.44 -4.53 -19.90
N ASN A 170 2.13 -4.61 -19.67
CA ASN A 170 1.25 -3.47 -19.85
C ASN A 170 1.48 -2.46 -18.72
N PHE A 171 1.90 -1.24 -19.09
CA PHE A 171 2.15 -0.13 -18.17
C PHE A 171 0.99 0.87 -18.10
N GLU A 172 -0.04 0.67 -18.92
CA GLU A 172 -1.23 1.52 -18.84
C GLU A 172 -1.98 1.28 -17.54
N ARG A 173 -2.30 2.36 -16.85
CA ARG A 173 -3.12 2.36 -15.63
C ARG A 173 -4.10 3.52 -15.66
N THR A 174 -5.24 3.30 -15.03
CA THR A 174 -6.25 4.34 -14.82
C THR A 174 -6.23 4.76 -13.36
N ILE A 175 -5.94 6.04 -13.13
CA ILE A 175 -6.00 6.68 -11.82
C ILE A 175 -7.29 7.49 -11.78
N SER A 176 -8.23 7.10 -10.92
CA SER A 176 -9.53 7.77 -10.79
C SER A 176 -9.49 9.01 -9.88
N GLN A 177 -8.48 9.09 -9.01
CA GLN A 177 -8.27 10.22 -8.11
C GLN A 177 -6.79 10.35 -7.77
N SER A 178 -6.27 11.60 -7.82
CA SER A 178 -4.95 11.94 -7.32
C SER A 178 -4.98 13.39 -6.82
N GLN A 179 -4.90 13.58 -5.50
CA GLN A 179 -5.00 14.91 -4.89
C GLN A 179 -4.19 15.00 -3.60
N ILE A 180 -3.70 16.21 -3.31
CA ILE A 180 -3.01 16.55 -2.05
C ILE A 180 -3.94 17.40 -1.20
N GLU A 181 -4.12 17.01 0.04
CA GLU A 181 -4.95 17.69 1.07
C GLU A 181 -4.18 17.80 2.39
N ILE A 182 -4.69 18.66 3.29
CA ILE A 182 -4.20 18.68 4.67
C ILE A 182 -4.52 17.34 5.33
N ASN A 183 -3.59 16.81 6.10
CA ASN A 183 -3.78 15.55 6.81
C ASN A 183 -4.76 15.73 7.99
N ASP A 184 -5.91 15.07 7.89
CA ASP A 184 -6.90 14.90 8.96
C ASP A 184 -7.10 13.42 9.38
N TYR A 185 -6.38 12.50 8.73
CA TYR A 185 -6.47 11.05 8.98
C TYR A 185 -5.74 10.62 10.24
N PHE A 186 -4.52 11.10 10.41
CA PHE A 186 -3.68 10.78 11.56
C PHE A 186 -3.33 12.06 12.30
N THR A 187 -3.85 12.17 13.53
CA THR A 187 -3.63 13.31 14.41
C THR A 187 -3.18 12.80 15.79
N GLY A 188 -2.39 13.61 16.47
CA GLY A 188 -1.92 13.29 17.81
C GLY A 188 -0.95 14.37 18.31
N SER A 189 -0.66 14.39 19.62
CA SER A 189 0.17 15.42 20.24
C SER A 189 1.60 15.50 19.72
N PHE A 190 2.12 14.43 19.14
CA PHE A 190 3.47 14.36 18.57
C PHE A 190 3.49 14.55 17.03
N PHE A 191 2.32 14.65 16.39
CA PHE A 191 2.27 14.95 14.96
C PHE A 191 2.60 16.42 14.68
N PRO A 192 3.20 16.76 13.51
CA PRO A 192 3.36 18.13 13.08
C PRO A 192 2.01 18.85 13.09
N LYS A 193 2.01 20.15 13.42
CA LYS A 193 0.78 20.97 13.35
C LYS A 193 0.22 21.03 11.94
N GLU A 194 1.09 20.95 10.96
CA GLU A 194 0.76 20.93 9.55
C GLU A 194 1.46 19.75 8.88
N SER A 195 0.69 18.91 8.24
CA SER A 195 1.16 17.79 7.42
C SER A 195 0.14 17.54 6.31
N TYR A 196 0.56 16.84 5.29
CA TYR A 196 -0.20 16.66 4.07
C TYR A 196 -0.35 15.17 3.74
N VAL A 197 -1.38 14.86 2.96
CA VAL A 197 -1.63 13.54 2.44
C VAL A 197 -1.88 13.60 0.94
N LEU A 198 -1.12 12.82 0.18
CA LEU A 198 -1.43 12.53 -1.22
C LEU A 198 -2.34 11.31 -1.25
N LYS A 199 -3.58 11.50 -1.71
CA LYS A 199 -4.59 10.45 -1.89
C LYS A 199 -4.61 10.02 -3.34
N ILE A 200 -4.42 8.72 -3.59
CA ILE A 200 -4.44 8.12 -4.93
C ILE A 200 -5.38 6.93 -4.95
N LYS A 201 -6.30 6.92 -5.94
CA LYS A 201 -7.25 5.83 -6.16
C LYS A 201 -7.19 5.34 -7.60
N GLY A 202 -7.19 4.01 -7.79
CA GLY A 202 -7.13 3.39 -9.11
C GLY A 202 -7.39 1.89 -9.07
N GLU A 203 -7.59 1.28 -10.24
CA GLU A 203 -7.92 -0.16 -10.37
C GLU A 203 -6.73 -1.07 -10.10
N GLY A 204 -5.53 -0.59 -10.28
CA GLY A 204 -4.30 -1.34 -10.03
C GLY A 204 -3.07 -0.47 -10.18
N PHE A 205 -1.98 -0.92 -9.57
CA PHE A 205 -0.74 -0.16 -9.54
C PHE A 205 0.46 -1.03 -9.93
N LEU A 206 1.43 -0.42 -10.57
CA LEU A 206 2.74 -1.02 -10.86
C LEU A 206 3.59 -1.07 -9.60
N ARG A 207 4.68 -1.82 -9.66
CA ARG A 207 5.61 -1.90 -8.54
C ARG A 207 6.20 -0.52 -8.23
N GLN A 208 6.03 -0.07 -6.98
CA GLN A 208 6.47 1.21 -6.45
C GLN A 208 5.84 2.46 -7.12
N GLN A 209 4.81 2.28 -7.95
CA GLN A 209 4.19 3.37 -8.70
C GLN A 209 3.78 4.55 -7.81
N VAL A 210 3.01 4.31 -6.75
CA VAL A 210 2.53 5.39 -5.86
C VAL A 210 3.70 6.14 -5.20
N ARG A 211 4.78 5.44 -4.83
CA ARG A 211 5.97 6.07 -4.24
C ARG A 211 6.77 6.88 -5.26
N LEU A 212 6.84 6.43 -6.51
CA LEU A 212 7.44 7.21 -7.61
C LEU A 212 6.60 8.45 -7.92
N MET A 213 5.27 8.34 -7.96
CA MET A 213 4.38 9.49 -8.10
C MET A 213 4.57 10.49 -6.95
N ALA A 214 4.58 10.02 -5.71
CA ALA A 214 4.85 10.86 -4.54
C ALA A 214 6.22 11.54 -4.62
N GLY A 215 7.27 10.79 -4.97
CA GLY A 215 8.63 11.33 -5.13
C GLY A 215 8.73 12.38 -6.23
N THR A 216 8.01 12.17 -7.34
CA THR A 216 7.91 13.15 -8.43
C THR A 216 7.24 14.44 -7.96
N LEU A 217 6.15 14.33 -7.19
CA LEU A 217 5.48 15.52 -6.63
C LEU A 217 6.36 16.27 -5.62
N LEU A 218 7.14 15.55 -4.79
CA LEU A 218 8.11 16.18 -3.90
C LEU A 218 9.16 16.97 -4.70
N LYS A 219 9.71 16.40 -5.78
CA LYS A 219 10.63 17.11 -6.69
C LYS A 219 9.99 18.34 -7.33
N LEU A 220 8.71 18.24 -7.73
CA LEU A 220 7.96 19.37 -8.25
C LEU A 220 7.84 20.48 -7.20
N GLY A 221 7.50 20.14 -5.96
CA GLY A 221 7.39 21.09 -4.84
C GLY A 221 8.71 21.76 -4.48
N LEU A 222 9.85 21.08 -4.69
CA LEU A 222 11.20 21.61 -4.54
C LEU A 222 11.65 22.47 -5.73
N GLY A 223 10.88 22.55 -6.83
CA GLY A 223 11.26 23.24 -8.05
C GLY A 223 12.35 22.54 -8.87
N GLU A 224 12.63 21.26 -8.60
CA GLU A 224 13.62 20.46 -9.33
C GLU A 224 13.12 20.00 -10.71
N ILE A 225 11.80 19.93 -10.88
CA ILE A 225 11.11 19.58 -12.12
C ILE A 225 9.90 20.49 -12.35
N THR A 226 9.35 20.45 -13.54
CA THR A 226 8.19 21.24 -13.96
C THR A 226 6.93 20.39 -14.15
N ILE A 227 5.78 21.03 -14.23
CA ILE A 227 4.50 20.44 -14.62
C ILE A 227 4.61 19.75 -15.99
N GLU A 228 5.34 20.35 -16.93
CA GLU A 228 5.55 19.81 -18.28
C GLU A 228 6.34 18.50 -18.25
N ASP A 229 7.34 18.37 -17.37
CA ASP A 229 8.09 17.14 -17.19
C ASP A 229 7.18 15.98 -16.71
N ILE A 230 6.27 16.27 -15.78
CA ILE A 230 5.28 15.27 -15.35
C ILE A 230 4.37 14.88 -16.51
N THR A 231 3.84 15.85 -17.25
CA THR A 231 2.93 15.59 -18.38
C THR A 231 3.60 14.70 -19.44
N LYS A 232 4.80 15.06 -19.85
CA LYS A 232 5.57 14.30 -20.84
C LYS A 232 5.97 12.91 -20.36
N SER A 233 6.24 12.76 -19.06
CA SER A 233 6.63 11.46 -18.46
C SER A 233 5.52 10.40 -18.50
N LEU A 234 4.27 10.82 -18.67
CA LEU A 234 3.09 9.92 -18.73
C LEU A 234 2.85 9.33 -20.14
N ASP A 235 3.62 9.73 -21.11
CA ASP A 235 3.65 9.08 -22.44
C ASP A 235 4.47 7.78 -22.41
N GLY A 236 5.23 7.55 -21.33
CA GLY A 236 6.07 6.35 -21.12
C GLY A 236 7.36 6.36 -21.93
N GLU A 237 7.69 7.46 -22.58
CA GLU A 237 8.88 7.67 -23.41
C GLU A 237 9.79 8.76 -22.82
N GLY A 238 11.06 8.74 -23.21
CA GLY A 238 12.04 9.75 -22.78
C GLY A 238 12.72 9.43 -21.45
N ASP A 239 13.68 10.29 -21.09
CA ASP A 239 14.42 10.25 -19.83
C ASP A 239 14.12 11.52 -19.05
N TYR A 240 13.24 11.39 -18.08
CA TYR A 240 12.80 12.49 -17.22
C TYR A 240 13.33 12.29 -15.78
N PRO A 241 13.65 13.34 -15.03
CA PRO A 241 14.23 13.25 -13.70
C PRO A 241 13.19 12.87 -12.61
N ILE A 242 12.32 11.91 -12.90
CA ILE A 242 11.22 11.49 -12.02
C ILE A 242 11.56 10.30 -11.10
N GLY A 243 12.70 9.64 -11.28
CA GLY A 243 13.04 8.36 -10.66
C GLY A 243 13.23 8.34 -9.13
N PHE A 244 12.88 9.39 -8.38
CA PHE A 244 12.97 9.40 -6.92
C PHE A 244 11.84 8.57 -6.29
N ILE A 245 12.21 7.51 -5.57
CA ILE A 245 11.26 6.66 -4.85
C ILE A 245 11.08 7.24 -3.44
N ALA A 246 9.94 7.85 -3.18
CA ALA A 246 9.64 8.41 -1.88
C ALA A 246 9.71 7.37 -0.75
N PRO A 247 10.10 7.73 0.50
CA PRO A 247 10.22 6.81 1.64
C PRO A 247 8.95 5.98 1.86
N ALA A 248 9.14 4.69 2.13
CA ALA A 248 8.01 3.75 2.22
C ALA A 248 7.13 3.97 3.46
N SER A 249 7.70 4.51 4.55
CA SER A 249 6.98 4.76 5.81
C SER A 249 5.80 5.72 5.66
N GLY A 250 5.87 6.65 4.70
CA GLY A 250 4.73 7.54 4.41
C GLY A 250 3.56 6.85 3.69
N LEU A 251 3.75 5.65 3.12
CA LEU A 251 2.73 4.99 2.30
C LEU A 251 1.84 4.05 3.12
N VAL A 252 0.53 4.21 2.94
CA VAL A 252 -0.50 3.34 3.54
C VAL A 252 -1.47 2.87 2.45
N LEU A 253 -1.67 1.56 2.33
CA LEU A 253 -2.82 1.00 1.61
C LEU A 253 -4.07 1.26 2.46
N ASN A 254 -4.86 2.27 2.08
CA ASN A 254 -5.99 2.72 2.89
C ASN A 254 -7.22 1.85 2.69
N LYS A 255 -7.52 1.48 1.46
CA LYS A 255 -8.73 0.72 1.13
C LYS A 255 -8.51 -0.23 -0.04
N THR A 256 -9.10 -1.41 0.06
CA THR A 256 -9.27 -2.35 -1.05
C THR A 256 -10.77 -2.60 -1.23
N GLU A 257 -11.31 -2.29 -2.41
CA GLU A 257 -12.73 -2.48 -2.73
C GLU A 257 -12.90 -3.69 -3.66
N PHE A 258 -13.87 -4.53 -3.34
CA PHE A 258 -14.29 -5.68 -4.13
C PHE A 258 -15.58 -5.34 -4.89
N LEU A 259 -15.71 -5.83 -6.13
CA LEU A 259 -16.91 -5.72 -6.96
C LEU A 259 -17.40 -7.12 -7.30
#